data_8111643f118a6d56feda51a124f752c6
#
_entry.id   8111643f118a6d56feda51a124f752c6
#
_cell.length_a   1.000
_cell.length_b   1.000
_cell.length_c   1.000
_cell.angle_alpha   90.00
_cell.angle_beta   90.00
_cell.angle_gamma   90.00
#
_symmetry.space_group_name_H-M   'P 1'
#
loop_
_entity.id
_entity.type
_entity.pdbx_description
1 polymer ?
#
loop_
_entity_poly.entity_id
_entity_poly.type
_entity_poly.pdbx_seq_one_letter_code
_entity_poly.pdbx_strand_id
1 'polypeptide(L)'
;MNQKQLQYFLEVYHSRNIQAAADKLYVSRQGVSKMIRSIEDELGQPLFTRTSRGMHPTDFATALLPHAETLLNEFSYISGMNTLVAQSKRVVTIYALDHIFAYFSAQLLQDFHREHPDIILSIIDTTDDAAIEGFLTKKCNMAIVTGPLDKTRFHGDKLFFSRYCVRMHKNNPLARKDSLTYQDLQGQHIIGKGRAYSCFRYHFDKHILLQNIDVDIIAETADEQLITDLVKTNQAISIGYEYSSQLLPDENIVTRPISNEGDEGQDVYLMTAKDFILTEASKTFRSFLISWIHQKYPCMEAMLSGTASL
;
A
#
# COMPACT_ATOMS: atom_id res chain seq x y z
N MET A 1 30.84 -1.90 9.65
CA MET A 1 30.59 -0.98 8.51
C MET A 1 29.85 0.27 8.99
N ASN A 2 30.18 1.48 8.51
CA ASN A 2 29.60 2.75 8.93
C ASN A 2 29.04 3.55 7.75
N GLN A 3 28.33 4.67 8.03
CA GLN A 3 27.68 5.50 7.00
C GLN A 3 28.63 5.93 5.88
N LYS A 4 29.85 6.36 6.24
CA LYS A 4 30.85 6.81 5.25
C LYS A 4 31.30 5.67 4.35
N GLN A 5 31.50 4.47 4.90
CA GLN A 5 31.83 3.27 4.14
C GLN A 5 30.73 2.89 3.15
N LEU A 6 29.46 2.98 3.57
CA LEU A 6 28.31 2.75 2.68
C LEU A 6 28.28 3.75 1.52
N GLN A 7 28.51 5.05 1.79
CA GLN A 7 28.55 6.07 0.74
C GLN A 7 29.66 5.78 -0.29
N TYR A 8 30.85 5.39 0.17
CA TYR A 8 31.97 5.04 -0.73
C TYR A 8 31.66 3.81 -1.58
N PHE A 9 31.06 2.79 -0.97
CA PHE A 9 30.65 1.58 -1.68
C PHE A 9 29.64 1.91 -2.78
N LEU A 10 28.56 2.64 -2.47
CA LEU A 10 27.52 3.00 -3.43
C LEU A 10 28.06 3.88 -4.56
N GLU A 11 28.91 4.86 -4.25
CA GLU A 11 29.46 5.72 -5.29
C GLU A 11 30.36 4.95 -6.26
N VAL A 12 31.18 4.02 -5.77
CA VAL A 12 32.00 3.14 -6.64
C VAL A 12 31.10 2.17 -7.42
N TYR A 13 30.05 1.65 -6.81
CA TYR A 13 29.11 0.74 -7.46
C TYR A 13 28.42 1.40 -8.66
N HIS A 14 27.94 2.64 -8.52
CA HIS A 14 27.24 3.36 -9.59
C HIS A 14 28.20 3.92 -10.65
N SER A 15 29.31 4.51 -10.24
CA SER A 15 30.26 5.13 -11.17
C SER A 15 31.10 4.10 -11.94
N ARG A 16 31.25 2.87 -11.44
CA ARG A 16 32.14 1.81 -12.01
C ARG A 16 33.58 2.26 -12.18
N ASN A 17 33.94 3.36 -11.56
CA ASN A 17 35.25 4.00 -11.73
C ASN A 17 35.68 4.68 -10.42
N ILE A 18 36.87 4.27 -9.89
CA ILE A 18 37.38 4.83 -8.62
C ILE A 18 37.70 6.32 -8.73
N GLN A 19 38.20 6.80 -9.91
CA GLN A 19 38.48 8.23 -10.07
C GLN A 19 37.17 9.05 -10.08
N ALA A 20 36.18 8.62 -10.84
CA ALA A 20 34.89 9.27 -10.88
C ALA A 20 34.19 9.29 -9.49
N ALA A 21 34.29 8.20 -8.75
CA ALA A 21 33.80 8.14 -7.37
C ALA A 21 34.60 9.09 -6.45
N ALA A 22 35.92 9.20 -6.60
CA ALA A 22 36.73 10.09 -5.81
C ALA A 22 36.39 11.56 -6.07
N ASP A 23 36.18 11.93 -7.34
CA ASP A 23 35.80 13.29 -7.74
C ASP A 23 34.45 13.69 -7.13
N LYS A 24 33.47 12.82 -7.20
CA LYS A 24 32.14 13.06 -6.61
C LYS A 24 32.14 13.11 -5.08
N LEU A 25 33.00 12.32 -4.44
CA LEU A 25 33.16 12.30 -2.98
C LEU A 25 34.12 13.39 -2.45
N TYR A 26 34.74 14.16 -3.35
CA TYR A 26 35.75 15.18 -3.03
C TYR A 26 36.90 14.65 -2.21
N VAL A 27 37.42 13.47 -2.61
CA VAL A 27 38.53 12.78 -1.94
C VAL A 27 39.57 12.29 -2.96
N SER A 28 40.73 11.84 -2.47
CA SER A 28 41.73 11.25 -3.35
C SER A 28 41.35 9.84 -3.83
N ARG A 29 41.77 9.45 -5.04
CA ARG A 29 41.61 8.10 -5.57
C ARG A 29 42.15 7.04 -4.61
N GLN A 30 43.29 7.33 -3.95
CA GLN A 30 43.91 6.43 -2.97
C GLN A 30 43.00 6.27 -1.74
N GLY A 31 42.32 7.35 -1.31
CA GLY A 31 41.36 7.33 -0.21
C GLY A 31 40.17 6.42 -0.51
N VAL A 32 39.60 6.50 -1.72
CA VAL A 32 38.51 5.60 -2.14
C VAL A 32 39.01 4.15 -2.16
N SER A 33 40.16 3.88 -2.80
CA SER A 33 40.74 2.52 -2.87
C SER A 33 40.98 1.91 -1.50
N LYS A 34 41.51 2.70 -0.54
CA LYS A 34 41.77 2.26 0.83
C LYS A 34 40.44 1.97 1.55
N MET A 35 39.40 2.81 1.34
CA MET A 35 38.11 2.62 1.97
C MET A 35 37.43 1.34 1.45
N ILE A 36 37.42 1.10 0.14
CA ILE A 36 36.87 -0.13 -0.43
C ILE A 36 37.58 -1.36 0.13
N ARG A 37 38.92 -1.37 0.17
CA ARG A 37 39.65 -2.49 0.78
C ARG A 37 39.28 -2.71 2.25
N SER A 38 39.16 -1.63 3.02
CA SER A 38 38.73 -1.72 4.43
C SER A 38 37.36 -2.35 4.59
N ILE A 39 36.43 -2.12 3.65
CA ILE A 39 35.09 -2.74 3.65
C ILE A 39 35.23 -4.23 3.26
N GLU A 40 36.01 -4.54 2.24
CA GLU A 40 36.25 -5.92 1.80
C GLU A 40 36.92 -6.76 2.91
N ASP A 41 37.89 -6.18 3.60
CA ASP A 41 38.56 -6.82 4.74
C ASP A 41 37.58 -7.07 5.91
N GLU A 42 36.71 -6.11 6.21
CA GLU A 42 35.71 -6.23 7.27
C GLU A 42 34.63 -7.30 6.94
N LEU A 43 34.23 -7.37 5.66
CA LEU A 43 33.20 -8.32 5.22
C LEU A 43 33.76 -9.69 4.85
N GLY A 44 35.10 -9.80 4.69
CA GLY A 44 35.74 -11.03 4.27
C GLY A 44 35.43 -11.44 2.83
N GLN A 45 34.90 -10.53 2.01
CA GLN A 45 34.49 -10.78 0.64
C GLN A 45 34.89 -9.62 -0.29
N PRO A 46 35.38 -9.89 -1.50
CA PRO A 46 35.62 -8.84 -2.48
C PRO A 46 34.31 -8.22 -2.97
N LEU A 47 34.28 -6.89 -3.02
CA LEU A 47 33.11 -6.14 -3.56
C LEU A 47 33.28 -5.85 -5.05
N PHE A 48 34.50 -5.69 -5.52
CA PHE A 48 34.77 -5.33 -6.90
C PHE A 48 35.91 -6.10 -7.51
N THR A 49 35.77 -6.46 -8.78
CA THR A 49 36.84 -6.93 -9.64
C THR A 49 37.34 -5.80 -10.53
N ARG A 50 38.67 -5.67 -10.69
CA ARG A 50 39.28 -4.68 -11.58
C ARG A 50 39.48 -5.29 -12.97
N THR A 51 39.00 -4.61 -13.99
CA THR A 51 39.24 -4.97 -15.39
C THR A 51 39.76 -3.78 -16.17
N SER A 52 40.17 -4.00 -17.42
CA SER A 52 40.56 -2.92 -18.35
C SER A 52 39.42 -1.91 -18.62
N ARG A 53 38.17 -2.28 -18.33
CA ARG A 53 36.96 -1.46 -18.51
C ARG A 53 36.47 -0.78 -17.21
N GLY A 54 37.23 -0.92 -16.11
CA GLY A 54 36.86 -0.30 -14.82
C GLY A 54 36.61 -1.29 -13.68
N MET A 55 35.81 -0.86 -12.73
CA MET A 55 35.41 -1.64 -11.56
C MET A 55 34.09 -2.37 -11.83
N HIS A 56 34.09 -3.68 -11.69
CA HIS A 56 32.86 -4.50 -11.83
C HIS A 56 32.48 -5.06 -10.46
N PRO A 57 31.22 -4.84 -10.00
CA PRO A 57 30.75 -5.43 -8.77
C PRO A 57 30.76 -6.96 -8.86
N THR A 58 31.01 -7.58 -7.73
CA THR A 58 30.80 -9.02 -7.53
C THR A 58 29.32 -9.33 -7.28
N ASP A 59 28.96 -10.61 -7.30
CA ASP A 59 27.61 -11.04 -6.92
C ASP A 59 27.30 -10.65 -5.47
N PHE A 60 28.31 -10.71 -4.59
CA PHE A 60 28.18 -10.26 -3.21
C PHE A 60 27.90 -8.75 -3.12
N ALA A 61 28.60 -7.92 -3.88
CA ALA A 61 28.32 -6.49 -3.93
C ALA A 61 26.91 -6.18 -4.48
N THR A 62 26.46 -6.98 -5.45
CA THR A 62 25.11 -6.84 -6.01
C THR A 62 24.02 -7.19 -4.98
N ALA A 63 24.25 -8.24 -4.19
CA ALA A 63 23.36 -8.60 -3.09
C ALA A 63 23.39 -7.57 -1.94
N LEU A 64 24.56 -6.95 -1.68
CA LEU A 64 24.72 -5.93 -0.64
C LEU A 64 24.03 -4.60 -1.00
N LEU A 65 23.90 -4.28 -2.29
CA LEU A 65 23.40 -2.99 -2.79
C LEU A 65 22.08 -2.53 -2.12
N PRO A 66 20.98 -3.30 -2.17
CA PRO A 66 19.69 -2.84 -1.61
C PRO A 66 19.76 -2.59 -0.10
N HIS A 67 20.57 -3.36 0.62
CA HIS A 67 20.77 -3.16 2.06
C HIS A 67 21.58 -1.89 2.35
N ALA A 68 22.61 -1.61 1.55
CA ALA A 68 23.41 -0.40 1.68
C ALA A 68 22.60 0.87 1.39
N GLU A 69 21.76 0.85 0.37
CA GLU A 69 20.84 1.95 0.04
C GLU A 69 19.84 2.19 1.16
N THR A 70 19.23 1.12 1.68
CA THR A 70 18.28 1.22 2.81
C THR A 70 18.93 1.85 4.04
N LEU A 71 20.10 1.39 4.43
CA LEU A 71 20.83 1.93 5.58
C LEU A 71 21.21 3.40 5.39
N LEU A 72 21.65 3.82 4.21
CA LEU A 72 21.97 5.23 3.95
C LEU A 72 20.71 6.12 3.97
N ASN A 73 19.60 5.64 3.47
CA ASN A 73 18.33 6.35 3.57
C ASN A 73 17.92 6.53 5.04
N GLU A 74 18.06 5.51 5.88
CA GLU A 74 17.81 5.61 7.33
C GLU A 74 18.75 6.62 8.01
N PHE A 75 20.05 6.62 7.70
CA PHE A 75 20.98 7.62 8.20
C PHE A 75 20.62 9.04 7.79
N SER A 76 20.18 9.23 6.54
CA SER A 76 19.74 10.52 6.01
C SER A 76 18.47 10.98 6.73
N TYR A 77 17.53 10.07 6.97
CA TYR A 77 16.32 10.34 7.73
C TYR A 77 16.63 10.78 9.17
N ILE A 78 17.49 10.04 9.86
CA ILE A 78 17.93 10.37 11.23
C ILE A 78 18.63 11.74 11.26
N SER A 79 19.53 12.01 10.29
CA SER A 79 20.23 13.29 10.20
C SER A 79 19.30 14.46 9.91
N GLY A 80 18.25 14.24 9.13
CA GLY A 80 17.20 15.21 8.81
C GLY A 80 16.21 15.46 9.96
N MET A 81 16.12 14.56 10.94
CA MET A 81 15.18 14.68 12.07
C MET A 81 15.38 15.99 12.86
N ASN A 82 16.62 16.45 13.04
CA ASN A 82 16.89 17.71 13.75
C ASN A 82 16.35 18.94 13.01
N THR A 83 16.36 18.93 11.69
CA THR A 83 15.81 20.03 10.86
C THR A 83 14.29 19.96 10.79
N LEU A 84 13.75 18.76 10.79
CA LEU A 84 12.29 18.49 10.81
C LEU A 84 11.68 18.84 12.18
N VAL A 85 12.37 18.59 13.28
CA VAL A 85 11.90 18.89 14.64
C VAL A 85 11.92 20.42 14.92
N ALA A 86 12.81 21.18 14.29
CA ALA A 86 12.97 22.62 14.54
C ALA A 86 11.99 23.53 13.76
N GLN A 87 11.33 23.05 12.69
CA GLN A 87 10.42 23.84 11.86
C GLN A 87 9.10 23.11 11.52
N SER A 88 8.70 22.04 12.20
CA SER A 88 7.89 21.05 11.56
C SER A 88 6.46 20.99 12.04
N LYS A 89 5.60 21.14 11.10
CA LYS A 89 4.36 20.38 11.10
C LYS A 89 4.71 18.91 11.27
N ARG A 90 4.13 18.25 12.24
CA ARG A 90 4.30 16.80 12.49
C ARG A 90 3.66 16.05 11.33
N VAL A 91 4.41 15.19 10.64
CA VAL A 91 3.90 14.43 9.50
C VAL A 91 3.50 13.03 9.95
N VAL A 92 2.30 12.61 9.58
CA VAL A 92 1.81 11.24 9.73
C VAL A 92 1.66 10.64 8.34
N THR A 93 2.51 9.68 8.01
CA THR A 93 2.45 8.96 6.72
C THR A 93 1.56 7.74 6.87
N ILE A 94 0.56 7.63 6.00
CA ILE A 94 -0.46 6.58 6.00
C ILE A 94 -0.45 5.93 4.62
N TYR A 95 -0.19 4.63 4.58
CA TYR A 95 -0.42 3.84 3.39
C TYR A 95 -1.84 3.29 3.46
N ALA A 96 -2.59 3.45 2.42
CA ALA A 96 -4.02 3.15 2.44
C ALA A 96 -4.46 2.46 1.16
N LEU A 97 -5.46 1.60 1.29
CA LEU A 97 -6.15 1.05 0.13
C LEU A 97 -6.63 2.16 -0.78
N ASP A 98 -6.55 1.92 -2.08
CA ASP A 98 -7.02 2.84 -3.09
C ASP A 98 -8.40 3.39 -2.76
N HIS A 99 -8.50 4.71 -2.84
CA HIS A 99 -9.76 5.46 -2.69
C HIS A 99 -10.42 5.38 -1.31
N ILE A 100 -9.78 4.78 -0.28
CA ILE A 100 -10.40 4.69 1.04
C ILE A 100 -10.62 6.08 1.66
N PHE A 101 -9.71 7.02 1.44
CA PHE A 101 -9.88 8.40 1.89
C PHE A 101 -10.93 9.17 1.08
N ALA A 102 -11.14 8.82 -0.19
CA ALA A 102 -12.26 9.33 -0.96
C ALA A 102 -13.61 8.84 -0.40
N TYR A 103 -13.67 7.58 0.05
CA TYR A 103 -14.84 7.04 0.74
C TYR A 103 -15.11 7.74 2.08
N PHE A 104 -14.08 8.01 2.87
CA PHE A 104 -14.23 8.82 4.10
C PHE A 104 -14.63 10.27 3.82
N SER A 105 -14.44 10.73 2.61
CA SER A 105 -14.72 12.08 2.11
C SER A 105 -13.72 13.16 2.55
N ALA A 106 -13.71 14.27 1.82
CA ALA A 106 -12.91 15.44 2.13
C ALA A 106 -13.20 16.02 3.53
N GLN A 107 -14.40 15.77 4.07
CA GLN A 107 -14.80 16.23 5.40
C GLN A 107 -13.89 15.70 6.51
N LEU A 108 -13.45 14.43 6.43
CA LEU A 108 -12.49 13.87 7.37
C LEU A 108 -11.22 14.72 7.46
N LEU A 109 -10.65 15.05 6.29
CA LEU A 109 -9.40 15.82 6.21
C LEU A 109 -9.57 17.25 6.70
N GLN A 110 -10.72 17.87 6.37
CA GLN A 110 -11.06 19.22 6.83
C GLN A 110 -11.25 19.28 8.36
N ASP A 111 -11.99 18.32 8.91
CA ASP A 111 -12.23 18.22 10.36
C ASP A 111 -10.92 17.98 11.11
N PHE A 112 -10.10 17.05 10.63
CA PHE A 112 -8.80 16.79 11.23
C PHE A 112 -7.88 18.02 11.19
N HIS A 113 -7.77 18.68 10.04
CA HIS A 113 -6.93 19.87 9.90
C HIS A 113 -7.41 21.04 10.77
N ARG A 114 -8.73 21.20 10.96
CA ARG A 114 -9.28 22.22 11.84
C ARG A 114 -8.90 21.99 13.30
N GLU A 115 -8.91 20.74 13.76
CA GLU A 115 -8.56 20.38 15.15
C GLU A 115 -7.05 20.28 15.39
N HIS A 116 -6.29 19.89 14.36
CA HIS A 116 -4.86 19.62 14.43
C HIS A 116 -4.10 20.28 13.26
N PRO A 117 -4.05 21.63 13.16
CA PRO A 117 -3.45 22.33 12.02
C PRO A 117 -1.92 22.18 11.94
N ASP A 118 -1.30 21.71 13.01
CA ASP A 118 0.14 21.44 13.12
C ASP A 118 0.53 20.03 12.62
N ILE A 119 -0.45 19.17 12.28
CA ILE A 119 -0.20 17.82 11.75
C ILE A 119 -0.52 17.79 10.25
N ILE A 120 0.42 17.27 9.47
CA ILE A 120 0.22 16.97 8.05
C ILE A 120 -0.05 15.48 7.90
N LEU A 121 -1.11 15.12 7.18
CA LEU A 121 -1.34 13.75 6.73
C LEU A 121 -0.73 13.57 5.34
N SER A 122 0.21 12.64 5.22
CA SER A 122 0.78 12.17 3.95
C SER A 122 0.12 10.84 3.61
N ILE A 123 -0.85 10.87 2.72
CA ILE A 123 -1.66 9.70 2.34
C ILE A 123 -1.12 9.15 1.04
N ILE A 124 -0.82 7.86 1.02
CA ILE A 124 -0.31 7.13 -0.14
C ILE A 124 -1.30 6.02 -0.47
N ASP A 125 -2.01 6.18 -1.58
CA ASP A 125 -2.88 5.12 -2.11
C ASP A 125 -2.03 3.97 -2.65
N THR A 126 -2.35 2.73 -2.24
CA THR A 126 -1.55 1.56 -2.59
C THR A 126 -2.33 0.25 -2.42
N THR A 127 -1.68 -0.87 -2.74
CA THR A 127 -2.22 -2.21 -2.50
C THR A 127 -2.02 -2.65 -1.05
N ASP A 128 -2.80 -3.64 -0.57
CA ASP A 128 -2.61 -4.21 0.77
C ASP A 128 -1.18 -4.72 0.97
N ASP A 129 -0.64 -5.47 0.00
CA ASP A 129 0.70 -6.04 0.08
C ASP A 129 1.77 -4.93 0.20
N ALA A 130 1.66 -3.87 -0.61
CA ALA A 130 2.58 -2.74 -0.56
C ALA A 130 2.40 -1.90 0.70
N ALA A 131 1.18 -1.80 1.24
CA ALA A 131 0.92 -1.15 2.52
C ALA A 131 1.59 -1.90 3.68
N ILE A 132 1.48 -3.24 3.69
CA ILE A 132 2.12 -4.10 4.68
C ILE A 132 3.65 -4.00 4.56
N GLU A 133 4.20 -4.07 3.34
CA GLU A 133 5.64 -3.93 3.10
C GLU A 133 6.15 -2.54 3.53
N GLY A 134 5.46 -1.48 3.14
CA GLY A 134 5.80 -0.10 3.53
C GLY A 134 5.81 0.08 5.04
N PHE A 135 4.89 -0.57 5.72
CA PHE A 135 4.82 -0.59 7.16
C PHE A 135 6.01 -1.35 7.79
N LEU A 136 6.31 -2.55 7.30
CA LEU A 136 7.44 -3.36 7.77
C LEU A 136 8.80 -2.69 7.53
N THR A 137 8.91 -1.94 6.46
CA THR A 137 10.11 -1.15 6.11
C THR A 137 10.10 0.26 6.73
N LYS A 138 9.17 0.56 7.63
CA LYS A 138 9.02 1.84 8.34
C LYS A 138 8.86 3.07 7.42
N LYS A 139 8.32 2.87 6.23
CA LYS A 139 8.00 3.94 5.27
C LYS A 139 6.71 4.67 5.64
N CYS A 140 5.85 4.06 6.44
CA CYS A 140 4.63 4.68 6.94
C CYS A 140 4.46 4.46 8.46
N ASN A 141 3.64 5.30 9.08
CA ASN A 141 3.32 5.25 10.50
C ASN A 141 2.16 4.30 10.79
N MET A 142 1.22 4.21 9.84
CA MET A 142 0.01 3.42 9.89
C MET A 142 -0.35 2.95 8.49
N ALA A 143 -1.13 1.88 8.41
CA ALA A 143 -1.70 1.44 7.15
C ALA A 143 -3.20 1.14 7.30
N ILE A 144 -3.99 1.42 6.26
CA ILE A 144 -5.38 0.99 6.16
C ILE A 144 -5.44 -0.16 5.16
N VAL A 145 -5.82 -1.33 5.64
CA VAL A 145 -5.77 -2.59 4.87
C VAL A 145 -7.03 -3.42 5.11
N THR A 146 -7.29 -4.36 4.20
CA THR A 146 -8.32 -5.38 4.42
C THR A 146 -7.81 -6.54 5.28
N GLY A 147 -8.73 -7.19 6.00
CA GLY A 147 -8.43 -8.44 6.71
C GLY A 147 -8.22 -9.64 5.77
N PRO A 148 -7.80 -10.78 6.32
CA PRO A 148 -7.45 -11.00 7.73
C PRO A 148 -6.07 -10.43 8.08
N LEU A 149 -5.93 -9.84 9.27
CA LEU A 149 -4.65 -9.36 9.78
C LEU A 149 -3.88 -10.46 10.51
N ASP A 150 -2.57 -10.51 10.31
CA ASP A 150 -1.68 -11.28 11.19
C ASP A 150 -1.60 -10.63 12.58
N LYS A 151 -2.48 -11.07 13.47
CA LYS A 151 -2.57 -10.57 14.85
C LYS A 151 -1.34 -10.89 15.71
N THR A 152 -0.41 -11.71 15.24
CA THR A 152 0.85 -11.95 15.96
C THR A 152 1.81 -10.78 15.80
N ARG A 153 1.80 -10.13 14.65
CA ARG A 153 2.70 -9.04 14.25
C ARG A 153 2.06 -7.65 14.37
N PHE A 154 0.76 -7.54 14.14
CA PHE A 154 0.06 -6.28 14.02
C PHE A 154 -1.04 -6.10 15.06
N HIS A 155 -1.29 -4.87 15.40
CA HIS A 155 -2.50 -4.42 16.06
C HIS A 155 -3.41 -3.79 14.98
N GLY A 156 -4.70 -4.09 14.99
CA GLY A 156 -5.65 -3.55 14.04
C GLY A 156 -6.90 -3.06 14.73
N ASP A 157 -7.21 -1.78 14.54
CA ASP A 157 -8.50 -1.23 14.91
C ASP A 157 -9.45 -1.44 13.74
N LYS A 158 -10.53 -2.18 13.93
CA LYS A 158 -11.55 -2.37 12.91
C LYS A 158 -12.24 -1.03 12.65
N LEU A 159 -12.22 -0.59 11.40
CA LEU A 159 -12.86 0.66 10.98
C LEU A 159 -14.30 0.41 10.52
N PHE A 160 -14.50 -0.56 9.63
CA PHE A 160 -15.81 -0.97 9.13
C PHE A 160 -15.71 -2.32 8.42
N PHE A 161 -16.88 -2.88 8.06
CA PHE A 161 -16.99 -4.05 7.20
C PHE A 161 -17.43 -3.59 5.81
N SER A 162 -16.82 -4.14 4.75
CA SER A 162 -17.24 -3.87 3.37
C SER A 162 -17.62 -5.16 2.66
N ARG A 163 -18.82 -5.17 2.10
CA ARG A 163 -19.32 -6.31 1.31
C ARG A 163 -18.59 -6.38 -0.02
N TYR A 164 -18.51 -7.58 -0.55
CA TYR A 164 -18.14 -7.79 -1.94
C TYR A 164 -19.35 -7.47 -2.83
N CYS A 165 -19.08 -6.83 -3.94
CA CYS A 165 -20.15 -6.46 -4.88
C CYS A 165 -19.67 -6.52 -6.34
N VAL A 166 -20.64 -6.56 -7.21
CA VAL A 166 -20.48 -6.45 -8.67
C VAL A 166 -21.16 -5.18 -9.15
N ARG A 167 -20.44 -4.35 -9.88
CA ARG A 167 -20.96 -3.18 -10.60
C ARG A 167 -21.20 -3.57 -12.04
N MET A 168 -22.36 -3.21 -12.57
CA MET A 168 -22.74 -3.52 -13.93
C MET A 168 -23.69 -2.47 -14.49
N HIS A 169 -23.80 -2.40 -15.79
CA HIS A 169 -24.81 -1.57 -16.45
C HIS A 169 -26.22 -2.06 -16.11
N LYS A 170 -27.17 -1.15 -15.90
CA LYS A 170 -28.58 -1.46 -15.54
C LYS A 170 -29.29 -2.40 -16.52
N ASN A 171 -28.85 -2.45 -17.77
CA ASN A 171 -29.39 -3.35 -18.79
C ASN A 171 -28.72 -4.72 -18.82
N ASN A 172 -27.67 -4.96 -18.02
CA ASN A 172 -27.09 -6.29 -17.87
C ASN A 172 -28.16 -7.23 -17.27
N PRO A 173 -28.32 -8.46 -17.78
CA PRO A 173 -29.31 -9.39 -17.25
C PRO A 173 -29.17 -9.66 -15.74
N LEU A 174 -27.97 -9.63 -15.21
CA LEU A 174 -27.68 -9.83 -13.77
C LEU A 174 -28.21 -8.68 -12.90
N ALA A 175 -28.43 -7.51 -13.46
CA ALA A 175 -28.96 -6.36 -12.73
C ALA A 175 -30.36 -6.58 -12.15
N ARG A 176 -31.09 -7.57 -12.67
CA ARG A 176 -32.45 -7.94 -12.21
C ARG A 176 -32.46 -8.74 -10.91
N LYS A 177 -31.31 -9.29 -10.50
CA LYS A 177 -31.15 -10.03 -9.25
C LYS A 177 -30.89 -9.06 -8.10
N ASP A 178 -31.36 -9.38 -6.91
CA ASP A 178 -31.07 -8.59 -5.70
C ASP A 178 -29.66 -8.86 -5.16
N SER A 179 -29.18 -10.09 -5.32
CA SER A 179 -27.81 -10.52 -5.01
C SER A 179 -27.30 -11.50 -6.05
N LEU A 180 -25.98 -11.64 -6.14
CA LEU A 180 -25.30 -12.52 -7.08
C LEU A 180 -24.51 -13.59 -6.34
N THR A 181 -24.32 -14.72 -6.98
CA THR A 181 -23.32 -15.73 -6.63
C THR A 181 -22.14 -15.64 -7.60
N TYR A 182 -21.01 -16.22 -7.26
CA TYR A 182 -19.90 -16.28 -8.23
C TYR A 182 -20.26 -17.06 -9.50
N GLN A 183 -21.11 -18.07 -9.40
CA GLN A 183 -21.59 -18.85 -10.56
C GLN A 183 -22.36 -17.98 -11.57
N ASP A 184 -22.99 -16.90 -11.12
CA ASP A 184 -23.69 -15.96 -12.01
C ASP A 184 -22.72 -15.18 -12.93
N LEU A 185 -21.45 -15.16 -12.60
CA LEU A 185 -20.40 -14.49 -13.38
C LEU A 185 -19.95 -15.29 -14.61
N GLN A 186 -20.43 -16.54 -14.76
CA GLN A 186 -20.11 -17.39 -15.91
C GLN A 186 -20.36 -16.66 -17.25
N GLY A 187 -19.33 -16.61 -18.10
CA GLY A 187 -19.40 -15.99 -19.41
C GLY A 187 -19.42 -14.45 -19.41
N GLN A 188 -19.18 -13.81 -18.27
CA GLN A 188 -19.12 -12.34 -18.18
C GLN A 188 -17.73 -11.82 -18.58
N HIS A 189 -17.71 -10.65 -19.21
CA HIS A 189 -16.51 -9.85 -19.39
C HIS A 189 -16.25 -9.05 -18.11
N ILE A 190 -15.02 -9.13 -17.57
CA ILE A 190 -14.65 -8.50 -16.30
C ILE A 190 -13.56 -7.47 -16.53
N ILE A 191 -13.71 -6.30 -15.91
CA ILE A 191 -12.66 -5.34 -15.67
C ILE A 191 -12.45 -5.18 -14.16
N GLY A 192 -11.21 -5.09 -13.70
CA GLY A 192 -10.92 -4.91 -12.28
C GLY A 192 -9.51 -4.45 -12.02
N LYS A 193 -9.17 -4.30 -10.74
CA LYS A 193 -7.88 -3.76 -10.29
C LYS A 193 -6.69 -4.70 -10.57
N GLY A 194 -6.94 -5.94 -10.93
CA GLY A 194 -5.91 -6.93 -11.19
C GLY A 194 -5.37 -7.62 -9.93
N ARG A 195 -4.53 -8.64 -10.15
CA ARG A 195 -4.04 -9.54 -9.09
C ARG A 195 -3.05 -8.91 -8.10
N ALA A 196 -2.54 -7.72 -8.39
CA ALA A 196 -1.73 -6.96 -7.43
C ALA A 196 -2.56 -6.51 -6.20
N TYR A 197 -3.88 -6.45 -6.35
CA TYR A 197 -4.81 -6.11 -5.29
C TYR A 197 -5.37 -7.38 -4.63
N SER A 198 -5.26 -7.48 -3.32
CA SER A 198 -5.64 -8.69 -2.57
C SER A 198 -7.12 -9.05 -2.75
N CYS A 199 -7.99 -8.04 -2.79
CA CYS A 199 -9.42 -8.22 -3.05
C CYS A 199 -9.66 -8.93 -4.39
N PHE A 200 -9.10 -8.42 -5.50
CA PHE A 200 -9.29 -9.00 -6.82
C PHE A 200 -8.68 -10.41 -6.90
N ARG A 201 -7.45 -10.58 -6.40
CA ARG A 201 -6.76 -11.88 -6.34
C ARG A 201 -7.58 -12.91 -5.58
N TYR A 202 -8.14 -12.54 -4.42
CA TYR A 202 -8.97 -13.44 -3.61
C TYR A 202 -10.21 -13.93 -4.37
N HIS A 203 -10.96 -13.01 -5.01
CA HIS A 203 -12.12 -13.38 -5.82
C HIS A 203 -11.72 -14.28 -6.98
N PHE A 204 -10.67 -13.90 -7.69
CA PHE A 204 -10.25 -14.60 -8.88
C PHE A 204 -9.74 -15.99 -8.56
N ASP A 205 -8.81 -16.11 -7.61
CA ASP A 205 -8.17 -17.39 -7.30
C ASP A 205 -9.14 -18.34 -6.60
N LYS A 206 -9.83 -17.89 -5.56
CA LYS A 206 -10.68 -18.76 -4.72
C LYS A 206 -12.03 -19.08 -5.37
N HIS A 207 -12.66 -18.13 -5.99
CA HIS A 207 -14.06 -18.25 -6.41
C HIS A 207 -14.24 -18.40 -7.91
N ILE A 208 -13.30 -17.98 -8.72
CA ILE A 208 -13.38 -18.09 -10.18
C ILE A 208 -12.54 -19.28 -10.66
N LEU A 209 -11.21 -19.25 -10.43
CA LEU A 209 -10.33 -20.31 -10.92
C LEU A 209 -10.61 -21.66 -10.27
N LEU A 210 -10.70 -21.73 -8.94
CA LEU A 210 -10.90 -23.00 -8.23
C LEU A 210 -12.28 -23.61 -8.49
N GLN A 211 -13.27 -22.79 -8.85
CA GLN A 211 -14.62 -23.27 -9.19
C GLN A 211 -14.83 -23.47 -10.70
N ASN A 212 -13.78 -23.28 -11.51
CA ASN A 212 -13.82 -23.39 -12.97
C ASN A 212 -14.92 -22.53 -13.61
N ILE A 213 -15.13 -21.32 -13.11
CA ILE A 213 -16.04 -20.34 -13.70
C ILE A 213 -15.31 -19.66 -14.87
N ASP A 214 -15.85 -19.78 -16.06
CA ASP A 214 -15.31 -19.18 -17.25
C ASP A 214 -15.68 -17.71 -17.30
N VAL A 215 -14.68 -16.83 -17.25
CA VAL A 215 -14.84 -15.37 -17.36
C VAL A 215 -13.75 -14.81 -18.27
N ASP A 216 -14.05 -13.72 -18.98
CA ASP A 216 -13.11 -13.03 -19.84
C ASP A 216 -12.63 -11.74 -19.17
N ILE A 217 -11.34 -11.68 -18.77
CA ILE A 217 -10.74 -10.46 -18.22
C ILE A 217 -10.28 -9.58 -19.36
N ILE A 218 -11.03 -8.52 -19.65
CA ILE A 218 -10.73 -7.61 -20.76
C ILE A 218 -9.61 -6.62 -20.43
N ALA A 219 -9.45 -6.23 -19.15
CA ALA A 219 -8.35 -5.38 -18.70
C ALA A 219 -8.19 -5.44 -17.16
N GLU A 220 -6.98 -5.16 -16.69
CA GLU A 220 -6.63 -4.92 -15.30
C GLU A 220 -6.13 -3.49 -15.12
N THR A 221 -6.79 -2.70 -14.27
CA THR A 221 -6.42 -1.31 -13.97
C THR A 221 -6.95 -0.89 -12.61
N ALA A 222 -6.22 -0.01 -11.92
CA ALA A 222 -6.68 0.66 -10.70
C ALA A 222 -7.42 1.98 -11.00
N ASP A 223 -7.49 2.40 -12.24
CA ASP A 223 -8.19 3.61 -12.67
C ASP A 223 -9.72 3.42 -12.59
N GLU A 224 -10.32 3.91 -11.51
CA GLU A 224 -11.76 3.80 -11.26
C GLU A 224 -12.60 4.51 -12.32
N GLN A 225 -12.07 5.56 -12.98
CA GLN A 225 -12.78 6.23 -14.05
C GLN A 225 -12.88 5.30 -15.29
N LEU A 226 -11.76 4.68 -15.66
CA LEU A 226 -11.73 3.74 -16.78
C LEU A 226 -12.61 2.51 -16.52
N ILE A 227 -12.56 1.97 -15.29
CA ILE A 227 -13.46 0.88 -14.87
C ILE A 227 -14.92 1.31 -15.03
N THR A 228 -15.26 2.49 -14.51
CA THR A 228 -16.62 3.03 -14.56
C THR A 228 -17.09 3.22 -16.00
N ASP A 229 -16.25 3.75 -16.89
CA ASP A 229 -16.61 4.01 -18.27
C ASP A 229 -16.88 2.71 -19.05
N LEU A 230 -16.11 1.65 -18.82
CA LEU A 230 -16.36 0.34 -19.41
C LEU A 230 -17.63 -0.31 -18.89
N VAL A 231 -17.93 -0.16 -17.60
CA VAL A 231 -19.19 -0.64 -17.03
C VAL A 231 -20.38 0.13 -17.57
N LYS A 232 -20.28 1.47 -17.74
CA LYS A 232 -21.33 2.32 -18.33
C LYS A 232 -21.68 1.92 -19.77
N THR A 233 -20.72 1.47 -20.54
CA THR A 233 -20.94 1.07 -21.93
C THR A 233 -21.49 -0.35 -22.05
N ASN A 234 -21.73 -1.03 -20.92
CA ASN A 234 -22.15 -2.43 -20.86
C ASN A 234 -21.18 -3.40 -21.55
N GLN A 235 -19.89 -3.02 -21.57
CA GLN A 235 -18.82 -3.84 -22.15
C GLN A 235 -18.24 -4.83 -21.15
N ALA A 236 -18.34 -4.50 -19.85
CA ALA A 236 -17.83 -5.32 -18.78
C ALA A 236 -18.64 -5.13 -17.48
N ILE A 237 -18.46 -6.06 -16.56
CA ILE A 237 -18.82 -5.90 -15.15
C ILE A 237 -17.53 -5.69 -14.34
N SER A 238 -17.64 -5.15 -13.13
CA SER A 238 -16.49 -4.99 -12.22
C SER A 238 -16.80 -5.60 -10.86
N ILE A 239 -15.82 -6.31 -10.30
CA ILE A 239 -15.90 -6.92 -8.96
C ILE A 239 -15.04 -6.09 -8.01
N GLY A 240 -15.57 -5.79 -6.83
CA GLY A 240 -14.82 -5.02 -5.83
C GLY A 240 -15.53 -4.95 -4.48
N TYR A 241 -15.10 -3.99 -3.67
CA TYR A 241 -15.75 -3.68 -2.40
C TYR A 241 -16.87 -2.65 -2.57
N GLU A 242 -17.90 -2.77 -1.73
CA GLU A 242 -19.03 -1.85 -1.72
C GLU A 242 -18.59 -0.39 -1.50
N TYR A 243 -17.58 -0.16 -0.63
CA TYR A 243 -17.09 1.19 -0.39
C TYR A 243 -16.57 1.87 -1.65
N SER A 244 -15.87 1.14 -2.52
CA SER A 244 -15.35 1.70 -3.78
C SER A 244 -16.45 1.90 -4.82
N SER A 245 -17.51 1.11 -4.78
CA SER A 245 -18.63 1.21 -5.72
C SER A 245 -19.42 2.50 -5.61
N GLN A 246 -19.31 3.19 -4.48
CA GLN A 246 -20.03 4.43 -4.18
C GLN A 246 -19.28 5.70 -4.63
N LEU A 247 -18.02 5.57 -5.05
CA LEU A 247 -17.16 6.73 -5.34
C LEU A 247 -17.55 7.48 -6.61
N LEU A 248 -17.99 6.76 -7.64
CA LEU A 248 -18.41 7.31 -8.92
C LEU A 248 -19.83 6.84 -9.24
N PRO A 249 -20.85 7.42 -8.61
CA PRO A 249 -22.23 7.05 -8.87
C PRO A 249 -22.63 7.45 -10.29
N ASP A 250 -23.37 6.56 -10.96
CA ASP A 250 -23.92 6.81 -12.29
C ASP A 250 -25.29 6.15 -12.41
N GLU A 251 -26.26 6.86 -13.02
CA GLU A 251 -27.64 6.39 -13.17
C GLU A 251 -27.80 5.13 -14.03
N ASN A 252 -26.78 4.81 -14.83
CA ASN A 252 -26.76 3.62 -15.68
C ASN A 252 -26.08 2.43 -15.03
N ILE A 253 -25.46 2.62 -13.87
CA ILE A 253 -24.74 1.57 -13.14
C ILE A 253 -25.56 1.14 -11.92
N VAL A 254 -25.70 -0.17 -11.77
CA VAL A 254 -26.24 -0.79 -10.57
C VAL A 254 -25.17 -1.64 -9.90
N THR A 255 -25.24 -1.67 -8.57
CA THR A 255 -24.35 -2.49 -7.73
C THR A 255 -25.20 -3.59 -7.10
N ARG A 256 -24.68 -4.83 -7.11
CA ARG A 256 -25.31 -5.98 -6.46
C ARG A 256 -24.30 -6.66 -5.55
N PRO A 257 -24.68 -6.98 -4.31
CA PRO A 257 -23.81 -7.71 -3.40
C PRO A 257 -23.59 -9.15 -3.91
N ILE A 258 -22.42 -9.68 -3.63
CA ILE A 258 -22.16 -11.11 -3.77
C ILE A 258 -22.59 -11.76 -2.47
N SER A 259 -23.54 -12.68 -2.54
CA SER A 259 -24.02 -13.48 -1.42
C SER A 259 -23.45 -14.88 -1.55
N ASN A 260 -22.49 -15.22 -0.70
CA ASN A 260 -21.83 -16.52 -0.68
C ASN A 260 -21.68 -16.93 0.79
N GLU A 261 -22.19 -18.09 1.17
CA GLU A 261 -22.23 -18.54 2.57
C GLU A 261 -20.89 -18.33 3.31
N GLY A 262 -20.91 -17.45 4.31
CA GLY A 262 -19.76 -17.17 5.19
C GLY A 262 -18.67 -16.29 4.58
N ASP A 263 -18.90 -15.68 3.40
CA ASP A 263 -17.87 -14.91 2.68
C ASP A 263 -18.47 -13.75 1.90
N GLU A 264 -19.14 -12.86 2.60
CA GLU A 264 -19.88 -11.75 1.98
C GLU A 264 -19.07 -10.43 1.92
N GLY A 265 -17.89 -10.39 2.47
CA GLY A 265 -17.06 -9.19 2.55
C GLY A 265 -15.86 -9.34 3.45
N GLN A 266 -15.19 -8.24 3.72
CA GLN A 266 -14.03 -8.18 4.62
C GLN A 266 -14.08 -6.97 5.55
N ASP A 267 -13.47 -7.12 6.71
CA ASP A 267 -13.22 -6.02 7.62
C ASP A 267 -12.07 -5.15 7.08
N VAL A 268 -12.21 -3.84 7.21
CA VAL A 268 -11.17 -2.86 6.95
C VAL A 268 -10.59 -2.41 8.28
N TYR A 269 -9.27 -2.40 8.39
CA TYR A 269 -8.54 -2.10 9.61
C TYR A 269 -7.58 -0.92 9.44
N LEU A 270 -7.49 -0.11 10.48
CA LEU A 270 -6.31 0.72 10.71
C LEU A 270 -5.25 -0.13 11.40
N MET A 271 -4.18 -0.46 10.68
CA MET A 271 -3.10 -1.33 11.14
C MET A 271 -1.95 -0.51 11.74
N THR A 272 -1.47 -0.97 12.88
CA THR A 272 -0.27 -0.46 13.56
C THR A 272 0.61 -1.62 14.03
N ALA A 273 1.92 -1.41 14.24
CA ALA A 273 2.79 -2.46 14.78
C ALA A 273 2.62 -2.60 16.28
N LYS A 274 2.75 -3.84 16.76
CA LYS A 274 2.83 -4.10 18.20
C LYS A 274 4.13 -3.59 18.83
N ASP A 275 5.22 -3.67 18.09
CA ASP A 275 6.57 -3.36 18.57
C ASP A 275 7.04 -1.94 18.22
N PHE A 276 6.16 -1.11 17.67
CA PHE A 276 6.49 0.24 17.26
C PHE A 276 5.76 1.28 18.10
N ILE A 277 6.53 2.15 18.75
CA ILE A 277 5.95 3.26 19.53
C ILE A 277 5.45 4.33 18.54
N LEU A 278 4.14 4.48 18.45
CA LEU A 278 3.52 5.55 17.68
C LEU A 278 3.97 6.91 18.19
N THR A 279 4.29 7.83 17.27
CA THR A 279 4.50 9.23 17.63
C THR A 279 3.22 9.85 18.18
N GLU A 280 3.32 10.95 18.91
CA GLU A 280 2.12 11.65 19.43
C GLU A 280 1.18 12.10 18.30
N ALA A 281 1.72 12.56 17.18
CA ALA A 281 0.92 12.88 15.99
C ALA A 281 0.16 11.66 15.45
N SER A 282 0.82 10.49 15.40
CA SER A 282 0.20 9.24 14.96
C SER A 282 -0.89 8.77 15.92
N LYS A 283 -0.69 8.88 17.23
CA LYS A 283 -1.70 8.57 18.24
C LYS A 283 -2.91 9.50 18.12
N THR A 284 -2.65 10.80 17.90
CA THR A 284 -3.69 11.81 17.72
C THR A 284 -4.55 11.47 16.50
N PHE A 285 -3.93 11.20 15.35
CA PHE A 285 -4.68 10.85 14.15
C PHE A 285 -5.45 9.52 14.30
N ARG A 286 -4.84 8.49 14.90
CA ARG A 286 -5.51 7.22 15.18
C ARG A 286 -6.79 7.42 15.99
N SER A 287 -6.69 8.15 17.11
CA SER A 287 -7.84 8.41 17.99
C SER A 287 -8.91 9.24 17.31
N PHE A 288 -8.48 10.26 16.54
CA PHE A 288 -9.40 11.10 15.76
C PHE A 288 -10.16 10.26 14.71
N LEU A 289 -9.44 9.47 13.90
CA LEU A 289 -10.04 8.67 12.82
C LEU A 289 -11.10 7.70 13.37
N ILE A 290 -10.77 6.98 14.44
CA ILE A 290 -11.69 6.02 15.07
C ILE A 290 -12.95 6.76 15.57
N SER A 291 -12.78 7.86 16.32
CA SER A 291 -13.90 8.64 16.85
C SER A 291 -14.75 9.25 15.73
N TRP A 292 -14.11 9.77 14.67
CA TRP A 292 -14.80 10.38 13.55
C TRP A 292 -15.67 9.36 12.78
N ILE A 293 -15.14 8.14 12.56
CA ILE A 293 -15.88 7.05 11.90
C ILE A 293 -17.10 6.64 12.75
N HIS A 294 -16.92 6.46 14.06
CA HIS A 294 -18.03 6.10 14.95
C HIS A 294 -19.14 7.16 14.98
N GLN A 295 -18.78 8.43 14.95
CA GLN A 295 -19.76 9.52 14.94
C GLN A 295 -20.52 9.62 13.62
N LYS A 296 -19.83 9.45 12.50
CA LYS A 296 -20.43 9.62 11.18
C LYS A 296 -21.24 8.41 10.73
N TYR A 297 -20.87 7.23 11.20
CA TYR A 297 -21.47 5.96 10.81
C TYR A 297 -21.94 5.14 12.04
N PRO A 298 -22.89 5.63 12.85
CA PRO A 298 -23.32 4.98 14.08
C PRO A 298 -23.92 3.58 13.85
N CYS A 299 -24.46 3.30 12.66
CA CYS A 299 -24.92 1.94 12.29
C CYS A 299 -23.77 0.93 12.16
N MET A 300 -22.53 1.37 12.03
CA MET A 300 -21.38 0.47 12.01
C MET A 300 -21.11 -0.19 13.36
N GLU A 301 -21.46 0.45 14.48
CA GLU A 301 -21.35 -0.17 15.82
C GLU A 301 -22.25 -1.40 15.96
N ALA A 302 -23.45 -1.36 15.43
CA ALA A 302 -24.37 -2.50 15.45
C ALA A 302 -23.84 -3.69 14.64
N MET A 303 -23.13 -3.43 13.53
CA MET A 303 -22.45 -4.46 12.73
C MET A 303 -21.14 -4.94 13.39
N LEU A 304 -20.48 -4.09 14.19
CA LEU A 304 -19.27 -4.45 14.93
C LEU A 304 -19.57 -5.41 16.10
N SER A 305 -20.77 -5.30 16.70
CA SER A 305 -21.18 -6.08 17.86
C SER A 305 -21.90 -7.41 17.52
N GLY A 306 -22.14 -7.69 16.23
CA GLY A 306 -22.87 -8.89 15.79
C GLY A 306 -24.34 -8.93 16.23
N THR A 307 -24.91 -7.79 16.65
CA THR A 307 -26.27 -7.70 17.22
C THR A 307 -27.30 -7.13 16.26
N ALA A 308 -26.94 -6.74 15.05
CA ALA A 308 -27.90 -6.35 14.02
C ALA A 308 -28.31 -7.58 13.20
N SER A 309 -29.41 -8.19 13.57
CA SER A 309 -30.27 -8.94 12.63
C SER A 309 -30.95 -7.93 11.71
N LEU A 310 -30.90 -8.18 10.41
CA LEU A 310 -31.64 -7.49 9.36
C LEU A 310 -33.11 -7.39 9.67
#